data_2a43eef366a9dfc925ddb1a38bf334b5
#
_entry.id   2a43eef366a9dfc925ddb1a38bf334b5
#
_cell.length_a   1.000
_cell.length_b   1.000
_cell.length_c   1.000
_cell.angle_alpha   90.00
_cell.angle_beta   90.00
_cell.angle_gamma   90.00
#
_symmetry.space_group_name_H-M   'P 1'
#
loop_
_entity.id
_entity.type
_entity.pdbx_description
1 polymer ?
#
loop_
_entity_poly.entity_id
_entity_poly.type
_entity_poly.pdbx_seq_one_letter_code
_entity_poly.pdbx_strand_id
1 'polypeptide(L)'
;AVAIPVAAVSGDNVATRSKYMPWYTGPSLLQHLEEIPSRGTEPVGAFRMPVQTVLRDTRADFRGLAGTISSGTVRVGDTVLDPVSRRTAKVQRIATMDRDYEEAIQGQAVAIQLDTDLDVSRGSVLAAPEAAPVVARTLEARFVWLSETPFDKRGSYLVRTATDLVPVTNIEIKSLLDLESLAVHPATACKVNDIAIANLALGRATAIDRFAEAQETGSFMLVDAITGATIAGGTVTTASPDIQQQDNVFLLTRAMLARGLCSDVPATPEGEAEFRRRSNEVALLLRSAGVAVEIENLPDYVI
;
A
#
# COMPACT_ATOMS: atom_id res chain seq x y z
N ALA A 1 -4.09 -22.97 21.76
CA ALA A 1 -3.47 -22.43 22.98
C ALA A 1 -3.12 -23.59 23.90
N VAL A 2 -1.94 -23.57 24.53
CA VAL A 2 -1.50 -24.55 25.52
C VAL A 2 -1.47 -23.86 26.89
N ALA A 3 -2.17 -24.42 27.87
CA ALA A 3 -2.16 -23.92 29.24
C ALA A 3 -1.07 -24.64 30.04
N ILE A 4 -0.12 -23.91 30.59
CA ILE A 4 0.98 -24.44 31.39
C ILE A 4 0.88 -23.84 32.81
N PRO A 5 0.62 -24.65 33.85
CA PRO A 5 0.61 -24.17 35.20
C PRO A 5 2.03 -23.92 35.66
N VAL A 6 2.36 -22.69 36.06
CA VAL A 6 3.69 -22.34 36.55
C VAL A 6 3.63 -21.71 37.94
N ALA A 7 4.66 -21.98 38.75
CA ALA A 7 4.92 -21.22 39.96
C ALA A 7 6.26 -20.50 39.80
N ALA A 8 6.21 -19.23 39.42
CA ALA A 8 7.38 -18.45 39.04
C ALA A 8 8.40 -18.30 40.18
N VAL A 9 7.92 -18.18 41.41
CA VAL A 9 8.78 -17.99 42.59
C VAL A 9 9.62 -19.25 42.91
N SER A 10 9.07 -20.44 42.73
CA SER A 10 9.76 -21.72 42.98
C SER A 10 10.37 -22.32 41.71
N GLY A 11 10.07 -21.76 40.54
CA GLY A 11 10.55 -22.25 39.22
C GLY A 11 9.82 -23.50 38.73
N ASP A 12 8.71 -23.87 39.35
CA ASP A 12 7.94 -25.06 38.98
C ASP A 12 7.33 -24.92 37.59
N ASN A 13 7.55 -25.92 36.73
CA ASN A 13 7.17 -25.95 35.31
C ASN A 13 7.73 -24.80 34.49
N VAL A 14 8.74 -24.05 34.93
CA VAL A 14 9.40 -23.02 34.15
C VAL A 14 10.47 -23.67 33.25
N ALA A 15 11.58 -24.17 33.80
CA ALA A 15 12.64 -24.83 33.05
C ALA A 15 12.45 -26.36 32.98
N THR A 16 12.00 -26.97 34.09
CA THR A 16 11.77 -28.41 34.20
C THR A 16 10.38 -28.67 34.80
N ARG A 17 9.86 -29.87 34.58
CA ARG A 17 8.56 -30.27 35.14
C ARG A 17 8.61 -30.31 36.67
N SER A 18 7.58 -29.76 37.28
CA SER A 18 7.43 -29.68 38.71
C SER A 18 7.14 -31.07 39.37
N LYS A 19 7.81 -31.33 40.49
CA LYS A 19 7.52 -32.47 41.33
C LYS A 19 6.24 -32.28 42.14
N TYR A 20 5.81 -31.04 42.33
CA TYR A 20 4.66 -30.66 43.13
C TYR A 20 3.37 -30.60 42.33
N MET A 21 3.43 -30.78 41.00
CA MET A 21 2.28 -30.79 40.10
C MET A 21 2.21 -32.11 39.32
N PRO A 22 2.10 -33.26 39.98
CA PRO A 22 2.14 -34.57 39.30
C PRO A 22 0.94 -34.81 38.37
N TRP A 23 -0.12 -34.05 38.54
CA TRP A 23 -1.31 -34.06 37.70
C TRP A 23 -1.07 -33.41 36.33
N TYR A 24 -0.04 -32.56 36.21
CA TYR A 24 0.31 -31.93 34.92
C TYR A 24 1.29 -32.78 34.14
N THR A 25 0.88 -33.21 32.94
CA THR A 25 1.66 -34.09 32.09
C THR A 25 2.25 -33.40 30.87
N GLY A 26 1.94 -32.12 30.66
CA GLY A 26 2.43 -31.29 29.51
C GLY A 26 3.90 -30.90 29.65
N PRO A 27 4.43 -30.14 28.66
CA PRO A 27 5.81 -29.63 28.64
C PRO A 27 6.02 -28.55 29.74
N SER A 28 7.28 -28.32 30.13
CA SER A 28 7.64 -27.07 30.86
C SER A 28 7.51 -25.87 29.92
N LEU A 29 7.48 -24.66 30.51
CA LEU A 29 7.42 -23.42 29.72
C LEU A 29 8.61 -23.32 28.73
N LEU A 30 9.83 -23.62 29.22
CA LEU A 30 11.03 -23.59 28.38
C LEU A 30 10.95 -24.61 27.24
N GLN A 31 10.60 -25.86 27.55
CA GLN A 31 10.42 -26.89 26.53
C GLN A 31 9.38 -26.48 25.48
N HIS A 32 8.24 -25.94 25.91
CA HIS A 32 7.22 -25.47 24.99
C HIS A 32 7.73 -24.35 24.08
N LEU A 33 8.49 -23.38 24.61
CA LEU A 33 9.08 -22.29 23.82
C LEU A 33 10.14 -22.79 22.82
N GLU A 34 10.90 -23.83 23.19
CA GLU A 34 11.89 -24.44 22.28
C GLU A 34 11.24 -25.27 21.16
N GLU A 35 10.10 -25.90 21.45
CA GLU A 35 9.35 -26.72 20.50
C GLU A 35 8.40 -25.92 19.60
N ILE A 36 8.02 -24.71 20.00
CA ILE A 36 7.18 -23.84 19.13
C ILE A 36 7.97 -23.55 17.85
N PRO A 37 7.43 -23.94 16.68
CA PRO A 37 8.04 -23.53 15.42
C PRO A 37 8.07 -21.99 15.42
N SER A 38 9.26 -21.41 15.24
CA SER A 38 9.34 -19.97 14.92
C SER A 38 8.37 -19.70 13.80
N ARG A 39 7.54 -18.66 13.92
CA ARG A 39 6.55 -18.27 12.90
C ARG A 39 7.20 -18.47 11.55
N GLY A 40 6.60 -19.35 10.77
CA GLY A 40 7.22 -20.00 9.65
C GLY A 40 8.00 -19.04 8.77
N THR A 41 9.19 -19.46 8.43
CA THR A 41 10.04 -18.88 7.38
C THR A 41 9.40 -19.00 6.01
N GLU A 42 8.20 -19.59 5.90
CA GLU A 42 7.46 -19.66 4.66
C GLU A 42 6.84 -18.29 4.34
N PRO A 43 7.23 -17.68 3.20
CA PRO A 43 6.66 -16.41 2.79
C PRO A 43 5.17 -16.55 2.52
N VAL A 44 4.37 -15.72 3.17
CA VAL A 44 2.91 -15.74 3.02
C VAL A 44 2.48 -14.59 2.14
N GLY A 45 1.59 -14.87 1.19
CA GLY A 45 0.97 -13.87 0.32
C GLY A 45 1.81 -13.47 -0.89
N ALA A 46 1.31 -12.50 -1.65
CA ALA A 46 1.99 -11.94 -2.80
C ALA A 46 3.13 -11.01 -2.37
N PHE A 47 4.13 -10.86 -3.24
CA PHE A 47 5.26 -9.98 -2.97
C PHE A 47 4.83 -8.53 -2.70
N ARG A 48 5.32 -8.00 -1.58
CA ARG A 48 5.22 -6.59 -1.18
C ARG A 48 6.53 -6.13 -0.58
N MET A 49 7.05 -5.03 -1.05
CA MET A 49 8.18 -4.33 -0.45
C MET A 49 7.91 -2.84 -0.39
N PRO A 50 7.53 -2.29 0.76
CA PRO A 50 7.48 -0.85 0.98
C PRO A 50 8.88 -0.24 0.85
N VAL A 51 9.04 0.75 -0.03
CA VAL A 51 10.33 1.39 -0.29
C VAL A 51 10.63 2.41 0.80
N GLN A 52 11.66 2.15 1.58
CA GLN A 52 12.10 3.00 2.69
C GLN A 52 13.07 4.09 2.24
N THR A 53 13.95 3.76 1.29
CA THR A 53 14.93 4.70 0.75
C THR A 53 15.41 4.25 -0.63
N VAL A 54 15.96 5.19 -1.39
CA VAL A 54 16.62 4.92 -2.67
C VAL A 54 18.12 5.11 -2.49
N LEU A 55 18.86 4.04 -2.66
CA LEU A 55 20.32 4.05 -2.60
C LEU A 55 20.87 4.34 -4.00
N ARG A 56 21.88 5.19 -4.08
CA ARG A 56 22.58 5.48 -5.34
C ARG A 56 24.09 5.45 -5.13
N ASP A 57 24.76 4.70 -5.99
CA ASP A 57 26.22 4.76 -6.13
C ASP A 57 26.58 5.11 -7.57
N THR A 58 26.99 6.35 -7.76
CA THR A 58 27.34 6.88 -9.09
C THR A 58 28.62 6.23 -9.67
N ARG A 59 29.46 5.60 -8.84
CA ARG A 59 30.69 4.91 -9.29
C ARG A 59 30.37 3.53 -9.85
N ALA A 60 29.32 2.88 -9.31
CA ALA A 60 28.92 1.53 -9.68
C ALA A 60 27.69 1.50 -10.60
N ASP A 61 27.17 2.66 -11.03
CA ASP A 61 25.88 2.78 -11.74
C ASP A 61 24.77 2.00 -11.05
N PHE A 62 24.74 2.09 -9.71
CA PHE A 62 23.80 1.37 -8.88
C PHE A 62 22.67 2.29 -8.38
N ARG A 63 21.44 1.91 -8.67
CA ARG A 63 20.25 2.48 -8.06
C ARG A 63 19.42 1.38 -7.42
N GLY A 64 19.50 1.26 -6.10
CA GLY A 64 18.81 0.26 -5.31
C GLY A 64 17.60 0.84 -4.59
N LEU A 65 16.44 0.22 -4.76
CA LEU A 65 15.24 0.50 -3.99
C LEU A 65 15.30 -0.33 -2.72
N ALA A 66 15.59 0.30 -1.58
CA ALA A 66 15.82 -0.40 -0.33
C ALA A 66 14.58 -0.43 0.55
N GLY A 67 14.29 -1.60 1.12
CA GLY A 67 13.16 -1.83 2.01
C GLY A 67 13.21 -3.22 2.63
N THR A 68 12.27 -3.48 3.52
CA THR A 68 12.03 -4.83 4.07
C THR A 68 10.87 -5.46 3.30
N ILE A 69 11.04 -6.71 2.87
CA ILE A 69 9.95 -7.46 2.23
C ILE A 69 8.89 -7.74 3.28
N SER A 70 7.70 -7.18 3.10
CA SER A 70 6.59 -7.31 4.06
C SER A 70 5.75 -8.56 3.83
N SER A 71 5.74 -9.09 2.59
CA SER A 71 5.07 -10.36 2.25
C SER A 71 5.66 -10.97 0.98
N GLY A 72 5.48 -12.28 0.84
CA GLY A 72 5.86 -13.04 -0.35
C GLY A 72 7.36 -13.18 -0.56
N THR A 73 7.71 -13.43 -1.81
CA THR A 73 9.08 -13.71 -2.27
C THR A 73 9.33 -12.95 -3.57
N VAL A 74 10.58 -12.57 -3.80
CA VAL A 74 11.04 -11.97 -5.07
C VAL A 74 12.36 -12.60 -5.50
N ARG A 75 12.51 -12.83 -6.81
CA ARG A 75 13.70 -13.41 -7.44
C ARG A 75 14.29 -12.48 -8.47
N VAL A 76 15.56 -12.65 -8.74
CA VAL A 76 16.21 -12.01 -9.89
C VAL A 76 15.50 -12.50 -11.18
N GLY A 77 15.12 -11.54 -12.04
CA GLY A 77 14.34 -11.79 -13.25
C GLY A 77 12.82 -11.66 -13.11
N ASP A 78 12.30 -11.62 -11.88
CA ASP A 78 10.87 -11.39 -11.65
C ASP A 78 10.45 -9.99 -12.11
N THR A 79 9.22 -9.88 -12.58
CA THR A 79 8.62 -8.59 -12.89
C THR A 79 7.96 -8.03 -11.63
N VAL A 80 8.29 -6.79 -11.29
CA VAL A 80 7.66 -6.04 -10.21
C VAL A 80 6.90 -4.84 -10.76
N LEU A 81 5.87 -4.42 -10.03
CA LEU A 81 4.98 -3.33 -10.37
C LEU A 81 5.10 -2.21 -9.32
N ASP A 82 5.15 -0.96 -9.76
CA ASP A 82 4.73 0.19 -8.95
C ASP A 82 3.22 0.42 -9.18
N PRO A 83 2.37 0.16 -8.18
CA PRO A 83 0.91 0.23 -8.36
C PRO A 83 0.40 1.62 -8.70
N VAL A 84 1.07 2.67 -8.19
CA VAL A 84 0.63 4.06 -8.38
C VAL A 84 0.87 4.51 -9.82
N SER A 85 2.07 4.30 -10.37
CA SER A 85 2.38 4.64 -11.76
C SER A 85 1.92 3.57 -12.76
N ARG A 86 1.56 2.38 -12.30
CA ARG A 86 1.23 1.19 -13.11
C ARG A 86 2.36 0.74 -14.04
N ARG A 87 3.58 1.14 -13.75
CA ARG A 87 4.76 0.74 -14.52
C ARG A 87 5.38 -0.49 -13.92
N THR A 88 5.88 -1.35 -14.78
CA THR A 88 6.59 -2.58 -14.41
C THR A 88 8.06 -2.50 -14.81
N ALA A 89 8.91 -3.22 -14.09
CA ALA A 89 10.30 -3.45 -14.43
C ALA A 89 10.74 -4.82 -13.92
N LYS A 90 11.85 -5.36 -14.42
CA LYS A 90 12.40 -6.61 -13.96
C LYS A 90 13.44 -6.39 -12.88
N VAL A 91 13.46 -7.28 -11.91
CA VAL A 91 14.49 -7.33 -10.89
C VAL A 91 15.80 -7.76 -11.52
N GLN A 92 16.77 -6.84 -11.57
CA GLN A 92 18.09 -7.12 -12.12
C GLN A 92 19.03 -7.69 -11.05
N ARG A 93 18.92 -7.19 -9.81
CA ARG A 93 19.79 -7.56 -8.71
C ARG A 93 19.09 -7.38 -7.38
N ILE A 94 19.35 -8.27 -6.44
CA ILE A 94 18.91 -8.18 -5.05
C ILE A 94 20.17 -8.10 -4.19
N ALA A 95 20.47 -6.92 -3.66
CA ALA A 95 21.70 -6.66 -2.91
C ALA A 95 21.43 -6.50 -1.42
N THR A 96 22.37 -6.96 -0.60
CA THR A 96 22.49 -6.62 0.82
C THR A 96 23.85 -6.00 1.10
N MET A 97 24.15 -5.70 2.37
CA MET A 97 25.44 -5.12 2.72
C MET A 97 26.62 -6.07 2.42
N ASP A 98 26.40 -7.38 2.56
CA ASP A 98 27.47 -8.38 2.52
C ASP A 98 27.52 -9.15 1.20
N ARG A 99 26.39 -9.31 0.52
CA ARG A 99 26.28 -10.15 -0.69
C ARG A 99 25.03 -9.88 -1.49
N ASP A 100 25.00 -10.42 -2.71
CA ASP A 100 23.82 -10.50 -3.54
C ASP A 100 23.06 -11.79 -3.28
N TYR A 101 21.74 -11.75 -3.53
CA TYR A 101 20.83 -12.88 -3.44
C TYR A 101 20.16 -13.13 -4.79
N GLU A 102 19.94 -14.38 -5.12
CA GLU A 102 19.07 -14.78 -6.25
C GLU A 102 17.60 -14.68 -5.88
N GLU A 103 17.31 -14.86 -4.60
CA GLU A 103 15.95 -14.80 -4.03
C GLU A 103 15.96 -14.11 -2.68
N ALA A 104 14.94 -13.32 -2.42
CA ALA A 104 14.68 -12.73 -1.11
C ALA A 104 13.24 -12.96 -0.68
N ILE A 105 13.04 -13.20 0.63
CA ILE A 105 11.76 -13.59 1.22
C ILE A 105 11.29 -12.60 2.27
N GLN A 106 10.04 -12.72 2.67
CA GLN A 106 9.43 -11.94 3.74
C GLN A 106 10.34 -11.82 4.98
N GLY A 107 10.45 -10.60 5.52
CA GLY A 107 11.27 -10.25 6.68
C GLY A 107 12.71 -9.85 6.34
N GLN A 108 13.19 -10.08 5.13
CA GLN A 108 14.51 -9.67 4.72
C GLN A 108 14.58 -8.21 4.29
N ALA A 109 15.60 -7.49 4.75
CA ALA A 109 15.92 -6.14 4.32
C ALA A 109 16.89 -6.21 3.14
N VAL A 110 16.48 -5.69 1.99
CA VAL A 110 17.22 -5.76 0.74
C VAL A 110 17.17 -4.46 -0.04
N ALA A 111 18.09 -4.29 -1.00
CA ALA A 111 18.06 -3.26 -2.02
C ALA A 111 17.85 -3.92 -3.37
N ILE A 112 16.74 -3.62 -4.04
CA ILE A 112 16.39 -4.15 -5.35
C ILE A 112 16.81 -3.15 -6.42
N GLN A 113 17.67 -3.59 -7.35
CA GLN A 113 17.98 -2.88 -8.58
C GLN A 113 17.09 -3.39 -9.70
N LEU A 114 16.51 -2.48 -10.45
CA LEU A 114 15.63 -2.79 -11.58
C LEU A 114 16.38 -2.59 -12.91
N ASP A 115 15.94 -3.30 -13.94
CA ASP A 115 16.47 -3.18 -15.31
C ASP A 115 16.10 -1.86 -16.00
N THR A 116 15.01 -1.25 -15.52
CA THR A 116 14.50 0.02 -16.02
C THR A 116 14.19 0.94 -14.85
N ASP A 117 14.56 2.20 -14.95
CA ASP A 117 14.25 3.20 -13.93
C ASP A 117 12.75 3.46 -13.86
N LEU A 118 12.15 3.10 -12.73
CA LEU A 118 10.82 3.52 -12.33
C LEU A 118 10.93 4.79 -11.47
N ASP A 119 9.94 5.67 -11.56
CA ASP A 119 9.82 6.85 -10.68
C ASP A 119 9.32 6.45 -9.29
N VAL A 120 10.07 5.57 -8.67
CA VAL A 120 9.81 5.02 -7.33
C VAL A 120 10.67 5.76 -6.32
N SER A 121 10.05 6.19 -5.24
CA SER A 121 10.68 6.88 -4.13
C SER A 121 10.24 6.30 -2.78
N ARG A 122 10.73 6.87 -1.68
CA ARG A 122 10.20 6.55 -0.35
C ARG A 122 8.69 6.77 -0.32
N GLY A 123 7.97 5.79 0.19
CA GLY A 123 6.51 5.77 0.25
C GLY A 123 5.85 4.91 -0.82
N SER A 124 6.54 4.61 -1.92
CA SER A 124 6.07 3.63 -2.91
C SER A 124 6.11 2.20 -2.35
N VAL A 125 5.35 1.31 -2.96
CA VAL A 125 5.36 -0.13 -2.66
C VAL A 125 5.66 -0.88 -3.96
N LEU A 126 6.72 -1.68 -3.98
CA LEU A 126 6.90 -2.67 -5.04
C LEU A 126 6.03 -3.88 -4.77
N ALA A 127 5.32 -4.34 -5.78
CA ALA A 127 4.35 -5.42 -5.68
C ALA A 127 4.45 -6.43 -6.82
N ALA A 128 3.93 -7.64 -6.60
CA ALA A 128 3.69 -8.60 -7.66
C ALA A 128 2.58 -8.09 -8.59
N PRO A 129 2.77 -8.08 -9.92
CA PRO A 129 1.78 -7.52 -10.85
C PRO A 129 0.42 -8.22 -10.81
N GLU A 130 0.42 -9.55 -10.62
CA GLU A 130 -0.77 -10.40 -10.62
C GLU A 130 -1.65 -10.22 -9.38
N ALA A 131 -1.11 -9.61 -8.33
CA ALA A 131 -1.81 -9.40 -7.06
C ALA A 131 -1.48 -8.02 -6.49
N ALA A 132 -1.60 -6.98 -7.30
CA ALA A 132 -1.29 -5.61 -6.91
C ALA A 132 -2.17 -5.09 -5.76
N PRO A 133 -1.63 -4.29 -4.84
CA PRO A 133 -2.45 -3.58 -3.86
C PRO A 133 -3.39 -2.59 -4.54
N VAL A 134 -4.46 -2.24 -3.86
CA VAL A 134 -5.41 -1.24 -4.35
C VAL A 134 -4.79 0.15 -4.23
N VAL A 135 -4.84 0.93 -5.30
CA VAL A 135 -4.52 2.36 -5.25
C VAL A 135 -5.79 3.12 -4.92
N ALA A 136 -5.85 3.71 -3.74
CA ALA A 136 -7.08 4.28 -3.19
C ALA A 136 -6.88 5.68 -2.58
N ARG A 137 -7.94 6.48 -2.63
CA ARG A 137 -8.09 7.74 -1.86
C ARG A 137 -9.11 7.60 -0.74
N THR A 138 -9.96 6.59 -0.78
CA THR A 138 -10.97 6.37 0.24
C THR A 138 -10.80 4.98 0.83
N LEU A 139 -10.72 4.94 2.15
CA LEU A 139 -10.55 3.72 2.94
C LEU A 139 -11.70 3.59 3.92
N GLU A 140 -12.21 2.38 4.09
CA GLU A 140 -12.93 2.01 5.29
C GLU A 140 -11.96 1.33 6.24
N ALA A 141 -11.90 1.79 7.47
CA ALA A 141 -10.91 1.35 8.43
C ALA A 141 -11.50 1.15 9.82
N ARG A 142 -10.85 0.30 10.58
CA ARG A 142 -11.07 0.15 12.02
C ARG A 142 -9.81 0.64 12.73
N PHE A 143 -9.97 1.51 13.71
CA PHE A 143 -8.84 2.01 14.49
C PHE A 143 -9.19 2.18 15.96
N VAL A 144 -8.17 2.08 16.82
CA VAL A 144 -8.26 2.39 18.26
C VAL A 144 -7.78 3.81 18.46
N TRP A 145 -8.59 4.64 19.11
CA TRP A 145 -8.21 5.99 19.47
C TRP A 145 -7.34 5.98 20.73
N LEU A 146 -6.11 6.48 20.63
CA LEU A 146 -5.11 6.40 21.70
C LEU A 146 -4.91 7.72 22.45
N SER A 147 -5.35 8.84 21.84
CA SER A 147 -5.20 10.17 22.43
C SER A 147 -6.23 10.40 23.53
N GLU A 148 -5.81 11.06 24.62
CA GLU A 148 -6.73 11.53 25.64
C GLU A 148 -7.64 12.66 25.13
N THR A 149 -7.17 13.43 24.15
CA THR A 149 -8.01 14.42 23.44
C THR A 149 -8.98 13.67 22.53
N PRO A 150 -10.28 13.87 22.68
CA PRO A 150 -11.28 13.26 21.79
C PRO A 150 -11.09 13.65 20.34
N PHE A 151 -11.64 12.85 19.44
CA PHE A 151 -11.63 13.14 18.01
C PHE A 151 -12.26 14.51 17.70
N ASP A 152 -11.52 15.35 16.98
CA ASP A 152 -12.03 16.61 16.45
C ASP A 152 -12.12 16.53 14.92
N LYS A 153 -13.34 16.68 14.39
CA LYS A 153 -13.58 16.66 12.94
C LYS A 153 -12.83 17.78 12.19
N ARG A 154 -12.42 18.85 12.88
CA ARG A 154 -11.65 19.98 12.31
C ARG A 154 -10.15 19.79 12.45
N GLY A 155 -9.72 18.74 13.14
CA GLY A 155 -8.31 18.43 13.34
C GLY A 155 -7.61 18.12 12.00
N SER A 156 -6.32 18.40 11.96
CA SER A 156 -5.47 18.04 10.82
C SER A 156 -4.76 16.73 11.11
N TYR A 157 -4.99 15.75 10.28
CA TYR A 157 -4.52 14.39 10.49
C TYR A 157 -3.71 13.86 9.30
N LEU A 158 -2.75 12.99 9.59
CA LEU A 158 -1.97 12.26 8.61
C LEU A 158 -2.18 10.76 8.82
N VAL A 159 -2.33 10.01 7.75
CA VAL A 159 -2.18 8.54 7.75
C VAL A 159 -0.72 8.22 7.51
N ARG A 160 -0.11 7.51 8.44
CA ARG A 160 1.23 6.94 8.30
C ARG A 160 1.11 5.45 8.02
N THR A 161 1.53 5.03 6.84
CA THR A 161 1.68 3.62 6.45
C THR A 161 3.09 3.12 6.77
N ALA A 162 3.49 1.97 6.28
CA ALA A 162 4.85 1.42 6.49
C ALA A 162 5.96 2.41 6.11
N THR A 163 5.82 3.13 4.99
CA THR A 163 6.87 4.04 4.48
C THR A 163 6.36 5.41 4.07
N ASP A 164 5.04 5.61 4.00
CA ASP A 164 4.41 6.82 3.49
C ASP A 164 3.72 7.63 4.59
N LEU A 165 3.53 8.91 4.33
CA LEU A 165 2.80 9.84 5.19
C LEU A 165 1.85 10.67 4.32
N VAL A 166 0.55 10.41 4.46
CA VAL A 166 -0.49 10.94 3.56
C VAL A 166 -1.45 11.83 4.35
N PRO A 167 -1.70 13.08 3.92
CA PRO A 167 -2.71 13.92 4.54
C PRO A 167 -4.10 13.29 4.47
N VAL A 168 -4.88 13.44 5.54
CA VAL A 168 -6.29 13.05 5.58
C VAL A 168 -7.13 14.31 5.36
N THR A 169 -8.00 14.27 4.37
CA THR A 169 -8.89 15.38 4.04
C THR A 169 -10.22 15.31 4.78
N ASN A 170 -10.66 14.08 5.13
CA ASN A 170 -11.86 13.86 5.92
C ASN A 170 -11.78 12.54 6.69
N ILE A 171 -12.29 12.54 7.91
CA ILE A 171 -12.57 11.33 8.70
C ILE A 171 -14.05 11.35 9.07
N GLU A 172 -14.78 10.33 8.68
CA GLU A 172 -16.17 10.13 9.01
C GLU A 172 -16.31 8.88 9.88
N ILE A 173 -16.46 9.09 11.19
CA ILE A 173 -16.75 7.98 12.11
C ILE A 173 -18.18 7.53 11.88
N LYS A 174 -18.36 6.25 11.61
CA LYS A 174 -19.65 5.60 11.38
C LYS A 174 -20.21 4.96 12.63
N SER A 175 -19.34 4.30 13.38
CA SER A 175 -19.75 3.52 14.54
C SER A 175 -18.57 3.22 15.48
N LEU A 176 -18.90 2.80 16.69
CA LEU A 176 -17.96 2.28 17.68
C LEU A 176 -18.28 0.80 17.94
N LEU A 177 -17.23 0.02 18.19
CA LEU A 177 -17.33 -1.36 18.66
C LEU A 177 -17.26 -1.36 20.18
N ASP A 178 -18.32 -1.84 20.83
CA ASP A 178 -18.33 -2.09 22.25
C ASP A 178 -17.61 -3.42 22.56
N LEU A 179 -16.61 -3.38 23.45
CA LEU A 179 -15.78 -4.56 23.75
C LEU A 179 -16.46 -5.57 24.67
N GLU A 180 -17.46 -5.15 25.46
CA GLU A 180 -18.15 -6.06 26.39
C GLU A 180 -19.21 -6.86 25.66
N SER A 181 -20.03 -6.18 24.85
CA SER A 181 -21.13 -6.81 24.09
C SER A 181 -20.72 -7.29 22.70
N LEU A 182 -19.57 -6.86 22.19
CA LEU A 182 -19.12 -7.00 20.78
C LEU A 182 -20.11 -6.41 19.78
N ALA A 183 -20.99 -5.54 20.23
CA ALA A 183 -21.96 -4.86 19.41
C ALA A 183 -21.38 -3.59 18.76
N VAL A 184 -21.88 -3.25 17.59
CA VAL A 184 -21.50 -2.04 16.87
C VAL A 184 -22.61 -1.03 17.00
N HIS A 185 -22.31 0.16 17.53
CA HIS A 185 -23.26 1.25 17.73
C HIS A 185 -22.94 2.45 16.84
N PRO A 186 -23.92 3.08 16.20
CA PRO A 186 -23.69 4.31 15.43
C PRO A 186 -23.06 5.39 16.31
N ALA A 187 -22.04 6.06 15.79
CA ALA A 187 -21.35 7.15 16.47
C ALA A 187 -20.74 8.12 15.47
N THR A 188 -20.53 9.37 15.88
CA THR A 188 -19.90 10.41 15.07
C THR A 188 -18.64 10.97 15.71
N ALA A 189 -18.27 10.47 16.87
CA ALA A 189 -17.09 10.86 17.64
C ALA A 189 -16.51 9.64 18.36
N CYS A 190 -15.26 9.73 18.77
CA CYS A 190 -14.59 8.73 19.60
C CYS A 190 -13.65 9.41 20.62
N LYS A 191 -13.36 8.71 21.68
CA LYS A 191 -12.46 9.09 22.77
C LYS A 191 -11.42 7.99 23.02
N VAL A 192 -10.52 8.22 23.93
CA VAL A 192 -9.46 7.26 24.29
C VAL A 192 -10.00 5.86 24.55
N ASN A 193 -9.34 4.87 23.97
CA ASN A 193 -9.68 3.43 24.00
C ASN A 193 -10.94 3.03 23.21
N ASP A 194 -11.64 3.95 22.57
CA ASP A 194 -12.72 3.57 21.66
C ASP A 194 -12.17 2.90 20.40
N ILE A 195 -12.86 1.87 19.94
CA ILE A 195 -12.60 1.23 18.64
C ILE A 195 -13.60 1.79 17.63
N ALA A 196 -13.12 2.63 16.74
CA ALA A 196 -13.94 3.29 15.75
C ALA A 196 -13.89 2.55 14.39
N ILE A 197 -15.04 2.51 13.72
CA ILE A 197 -15.16 2.15 12.30
C ILE A 197 -15.46 3.45 11.55
N ALA A 198 -14.63 3.79 10.57
CA ALA A 198 -14.72 5.07 9.89
C ALA A 198 -14.31 4.99 8.42
N ASN A 199 -14.81 5.96 7.64
CA ASN A 199 -14.26 6.27 6.33
C ASN A 199 -13.18 7.34 6.47
N LEU A 200 -12.04 7.11 5.81
CA LEU A 200 -10.95 8.07 5.68
C LEU A 200 -10.82 8.48 4.22
N ALA A 201 -10.85 9.78 3.95
CA ALA A 201 -10.50 10.33 2.66
C ALA A 201 -9.07 10.88 2.71
N LEU A 202 -8.22 10.43 1.80
CA LEU A 202 -6.81 10.78 1.70
C LEU A 202 -6.61 11.93 0.71
N GLY A 203 -5.63 12.78 0.97
CA GLY A 203 -5.27 13.90 0.09
C GLY A 203 -4.69 13.47 -1.26
N ARG A 204 -4.16 12.25 -1.34
CA ARG A 204 -3.69 11.64 -2.59
C ARG A 204 -3.93 10.14 -2.58
N ALA A 205 -3.95 9.56 -3.77
CA ALA A 205 -4.00 8.11 -3.93
C ALA A 205 -2.73 7.46 -3.37
N THR A 206 -2.87 6.32 -2.71
CA THR A 206 -1.77 5.54 -2.19
C THR A 206 -2.05 4.05 -2.37
N ALA A 207 -0.98 3.27 -2.56
CA ALA A 207 -1.08 1.82 -2.65
C ALA A 207 -1.28 1.25 -1.24
N ILE A 208 -2.35 0.49 -1.05
CA ILE A 208 -2.72 -0.07 0.24
C ILE A 208 -3.44 -1.41 0.07
N ASP A 209 -3.19 -2.33 0.98
CA ASP A 209 -3.86 -3.62 1.02
C ASP A 209 -4.96 -3.63 2.10
N ARG A 210 -5.85 -4.61 2.04
CA ARG A 210 -6.69 -4.95 3.19
C ARG A 210 -5.83 -5.67 4.23
N PHE A 211 -6.03 -5.37 5.48
CA PHE A 211 -5.27 -6.01 6.58
C PHE A 211 -5.34 -7.53 6.58
N ALA A 212 -6.48 -8.09 6.16
CA ALA A 212 -6.67 -9.53 6.05
C ALA A 212 -5.79 -10.18 4.96
N GLU A 213 -5.34 -9.41 3.97
CA GLU A 213 -4.53 -9.89 2.85
C GLU A 213 -3.03 -9.66 3.09
N ALA A 214 -2.67 -8.46 3.57
CA ALA A 214 -1.29 -8.11 3.87
C ALA A 214 -1.25 -7.18 5.10
N GLN A 215 -0.79 -7.71 6.23
CA GLN A 215 -0.89 -7.02 7.52
C GLN A 215 -0.11 -5.72 7.57
N GLU A 216 1.12 -5.71 7.06
CA GLU A 216 2.00 -4.54 7.15
C GLU A 216 1.52 -3.40 6.25
N THR A 217 1.16 -3.70 5.00
CA THR A 217 0.65 -2.71 4.03
C THR A 217 -0.83 -2.39 4.21
N GLY A 218 -1.57 -3.20 4.99
CA GLY A 218 -2.96 -2.97 5.40
C GLY A 218 -3.12 -2.32 6.78
N SER A 219 -2.02 -1.94 7.43
CA SER A 219 -2.01 -1.25 8.73
C SER A 219 -1.60 0.21 8.57
N PHE A 220 -2.08 1.05 9.48
CA PHE A 220 -1.69 2.45 9.52
C PHE A 220 -1.75 3.03 10.94
N MET A 221 -1.10 4.17 11.10
CA MET A 221 -1.26 5.05 12.26
C MET A 221 -1.88 6.37 11.82
N LEU A 222 -2.77 6.93 12.65
CA LEU A 222 -3.15 8.32 12.55
C LEU A 222 -2.21 9.17 13.40
N VAL A 223 -1.74 10.24 12.81
CA VAL A 223 -0.80 11.17 13.41
C VAL A 223 -1.41 12.56 13.35
N ASP A 224 -1.33 13.28 14.44
CA ASP A 224 -1.67 14.71 14.48
C ASP A 224 -0.65 15.49 13.64
N ALA A 225 -1.13 16.24 12.65
CA ALA A 225 -0.26 16.92 11.70
C ALA A 225 0.52 18.11 12.31
N ILE A 226 0.07 18.62 13.47
CA ILE A 226 0.67 19.79 14.15
C ILE A 226 1.73 19.31 15.14
N THR A 227 1.37 18.34 15.99
CA THR A 227 2.23 17.86 17.08
C THR A 227 3.14 16.71 16.68
N GLY A 228 2.80 15.99 15.61
CA GLY A 228 3.47 14.74 15.22
C GLY A 228 3.15 13.55 16.14
N ALA A 229 2.24 13.70 17.08
CA ALA A 229 1.86 12.64 18.01
C ALA A 229 1.02 11.56 17.31
N THR A 230 1.27 10.29 17.64
CA THR A 230 0.39 9.19 17.23
C THR A 230 -0.90 9.23 18.05
N ILE A 231 -2.03 9.37 17.39
CA ILE A 231 -3.35 9.52 18.01
C ILE A 231 -4.25 8.31 17.85
N ALA A 232 -4.01 7.48 16.84
CA ALA A 232 -4.72 6.21 16.67
C ALA A 232 -3.85 5.20 15.91
N GLY A 233 -4.15 3.92 16.12
CA GLY A 233 -3.60 2.81 15.34
C GLY A 233 -4.74 2.02 14.71
N GLY A 234 -4.61 1.64 13.44
CA GLY A 234 -5.72 1.03 12.73
C GLY A 234 -5.33 0.08 11.61
N THR A 235 -6.37 -0.58 11.10
CA THR A 235 -6.29 -1.55 10.01
C THR A 235 -7.30 -1.19 8.92
N VAL A 236 -6.92 -1.40 7.68
CA VAL A 236 -7.78 -1.19 6.52
C VAL A 236 -8.71 -2.39 6.34
N THR A 237 -10.00 -2.14 6.39
CA THR A 237 -11.04 -3.16 6.14
C THR A 237 -11.34 -3.25 4.65
N THR A 238 -11.50 -2.09 3.99
CA THR A 238 -11.78 -1.98 2.57
C THR A 238 -11.10 -0.74 2.00
N ALA A 239 -10.57 -0.86 0.80
CA ALA A 239 -10.03 0.26 0.03
C ALA A 239 -10.83 0.39 -1.27
N SER A 240 -11.34 1.58 -1.57
CA SER A 240 -12.04 1.84 -2.83
C SER A 240 -11.04 2.31 -3.88
N PRO A 241 -10.95 1.63 -5.03
CA PRO A 241 -10.06 2.06 -6.11
C PRO A 241 -10.27 3.53 -6.45
N ASP A 242 -9.18 4.27 -6.66
CA ASP A 242 -9.26 5.64 -7.15
C ASP A 242 -9.65 5.64 -8.63
N ILE A 243 -10.95 5.75 -8.88
CA ILE A 243 -11.53 5.75 -10.22
C ILE A 243 -10.96 6.91 -11.06
N GLN A 244 -10.50 7.99 -10.42
CA GLN A 244 -9.88 9.11 -11.14
C GLN A 244 -8.54 8.74 -11.78
N GLN A 245 -7.84 7.70 -11.30
CA GLN A 245 -6.66 7.18 -11.97
C GLN A 245 -6.99 6.22 -13.13
N GLN A 246 -8.19 5.66 -13.17
CA GLN A 246 -8.60 4.81 -14.30
C GLN A 246 -9.01 5.62 -15.53
N ASP A 247 -9.48 6.88 -15.34
CA ASP A 247 -10.06 7.71 -16.39
C ASP A 247 -9.31 9.01 -16.69
N ASN A 248 -8.08 9.19 -16.21
CA ASN A 248 -7.27 10.38 -16.55
C ASN A 248 -6.62 10.30 -17.94
N VAL A 249 -7.05 9.39 -18.78
CA VAL A 249 -6.83 9.49 -20.21
C VAL A 249 -7.93 10.38 -20.77
N PHE A 250 -7.59 11.63 -21.03
CA PHE A 250 -8.49 12.55 -21.69
C PHE A 250 -8.73 12.07 -23.12
N LEU A 251 -9.92 11.50 -23.39
CA LEU A 251 -10.27 11.05 -24.72
C LEU A 251 -10.62 12.26 -25.59
N LEU A 252 -9.71 12.60 -26.50
CA LEU A 252 -9.97 13.60 -27.55
C LEU A 252 -10.95 13.01 -28.57
N THR A 253 -12.22 13.36 -28.45
CA THR A 253 -13.23 12.90 -29.37
C THR A 253 -13.31 13.79 -30.61
N ARG A 254 -13.69 13.19 -31.74
CA ARG A 254 -13.93 13.95 -32.99
C ARG A 254 -14.92 15.10 -32.79
N ALA A 255 -15.97 14.87 -32.02
CA ALA A 255 -16.97 15.87 -31.72
C ALA A 255 -16.42 17.10 -30.95
N MET A 256 -15.47 16.89 -30.05
CA MET A 256 -14.79 17.99 -29.32
C MET A 256 -13.91 18.81 -30.25
N LEU A 257 -13.12 18.16 -31.08
CA LEU A 257 -12.22 18.82 -32.01
C LEU A 257 -12.98 19.56 -33.12
N ALA A 258 -14.05 18.97 -33.64
CA ALA A 258 -14.91 19.59 -34.65
C ALA A 258 -15.66 20.84 -34.15
N ARG A 259 -15.98 20.91 -32.86
CA ARG A 259 -16.60 22.11 -32.25
C ARG A 259 -15.61 23.23 -31.95
N GLY A 260 -14.31 22.94 -31.90
CA GLY A 260 -13.25 23.88 -31.56
C GLY A 260 -12.24 24.05 -32.67
N LEU A 261 -11.07 23.43 -32.47
CA LEU A 261 -9.86 23.63 -33.31
C LEU A 261 -9.94 23.13 -34.75
N CYS A 262 -10.96 22.33 -35.06
CA CYS A 262 -11.17 21.75 -36.41
C CYS A 262 -12.54 22.11 -36.99
N SER A 263 -13.17 23.17 -36.52
CA SER A 263 -14.50 23.59 -36.99
C SER A 263 -14.50 24.08 -38.45
N ASP A 264 -13.33 24.49 -38.96
CA ASP A 264 -13.09 24.94 -40.30
C ASP A 264 -12.61 23.84 -41.26
N VAL A 265 -12.43 22.62 -40.77
CA VAL A 265 -11.89 21.51 -41.56
C VAL A 265 -13.03 20.77 -42.27
N PRO A 266 -13.06 20.76 -43.63
CA PRO A 266 -14.13 20.12 -44.39
C PRO A 266 -14.06 18.58 -44.28
N ALA A 267 -15.21 17.92 -44.46
CA ALA A 267 -15.28 16.45 -44.50
C ALA A 267 -14.88 15.90 -45.88
N THR A 268 -13.60 16.14 -46.25
CA THR A 268 -12.97 15.63 -47.47
C THR A 268 -11.73 14.82 -47.11
N PRO A 269 -11.19 13.97 -47.99
CA PRO A 269 -9.95 13.23 -47.71
C PRO A 269 -8.77 14.11 -47.29
N GLU A 270 -8.62 15.30 -47.92
CA GLU A 270 -7.60 16.26 -47.55
C GLU A 270 -7.90 16.92 -46.19
N GLY A 271 -9.17 17.21 -45.89
CA GLY A 271 -9.62 17.69 -44.59
C GLY A 271 -9.38 16.66 -43.50
N GLU A 272 -9.53 15.37 -43.76
CA GLU A 272 -9.25 14.30 -42.81
C GLU A 272 -7.75 14.25 -42.43
N ALA A 273 -6.85 14.44 -43.39
CA ALA A 273 -5.42 14.52 -43.10
C ALA A 273 -5.07 15.72 -42.23
N GLU A 274 -5.67 16.88 -42.47
CA GLU A 274 -5.50 18.09 -41.68
C GLU A 274 -6.13 17.91 -40.26
N PHE A 275 -7.27 17.25 -40.15
CA PHE A 275 -7.90 16.92 -38.89
C PHE A 275 -6.98 16.03 -38.02
N ARG A 276 -6.42 14.97 -38.60
CA ARG A 276 -5.43 14.10 -37.94
C ARG A 276 -4.20 14.88 -37.47
N ARG A 277 -3.67 15.75 -38.31
CA ARG A 277 -2.52 16.58 -37.97
C ARG A 277 -2.80 17.45 -36.74
N ARG A 278 -3.89 18.22 -36.77
CA ARG A 278 -4.29 19.09 -35.63
C ARG A 278 -4.61 18.29 -34.36
N SER A 279 -5.26 17.14 -34.49
CA SER A 279 -5.54 16.24 -33.35
C SER A 279 -4.26 15.77 -32.66
N ASN A 280 -3.25 15.39 -33.45
CA ASN A 280 -1.95 14.97 -32.92
C ASN A 280 -1.19 16.13 -32.27
N GLU A 281 -1.25 17.33 -32.81
CA GLU A 281 -0.63 18.53 -32.22
C GLU A 281 -1.27 18.86 -30.85
N VAL A 282 -2.61 18.81 -30.77
CA VAL A 282 -3.32 19.02 -29.50
C VAL A 282 -2.96 17.94 -28.48
N ALA A 283 -2.93 16.67 -28.90
CA ALA A 283 -2.55 15.59 -28.02
C ALA A 283 -1.10 15.73 -27.51
N LEU A 284 -0.19 16.18 -28.38
CA LEU A 284 1.20 16.44 -28.00
C LEU A 284 1.31 17.59 -26.97
N LEU A 285 0.57 18.68 -27.16
CA LEU A 285 0.54 19.79 -26.21
C LEU A 285 -0.03 19.37 -24.85
N LEU A 286 -1.10 18.60 -24.82
CA LEU A 286 -1.69 18.11 -23.59
C LEU A 286 -0.76 17.11 -22.87
N ARG A 287 -0.09 16.22 -23.61
CA ARG A 287 0.91 15.30 -23.05
C ARG A 287 2.12 16.05 -22.48
N SER A 288 2.58 17.12 -23.15
CA SER A 288 3.66 17.95 -22.62
C SER A 288 3.28 18.72 -21.36
N ALA A 289 1.99 18.96 -21.15
CA ALA A 289 1.43 19.54 -19.94
C ALA A 289 1.11 18.47 -18.84
N GLY A 290 1.50 17.19 -19.07
CA GLY A 290 1.30 16.11 -18.10
C GLY A 290 -0.08 15.45 -18.13
N VAL A 291 -0.92 15.76 -19.14
CA VAL A 291 -2.23 15.15 -19.31
C VAL A 291 -2.09 13.90 -20.18
N ALA A 292 -2.50 12.73 -19.67
CA ALA A 292 -2.61 11.51 -20.48
C ALA A 292 -3.75 11.68 -21.48
N VAL A 293 -3.47 11.53 -22.79
CA VAL A 293 -4.44 11.76 -23.87
C VAL A 293 -4.46 10.59 -24.83
N GLU A 294 -5.65 10.09 -25.11
CA GLU A 294 -5.93 9.22 -26.24
C GLU A 294 -6.79 9.98 -27.27
N ILE A 295 -6.57 9.69 -28.56
CA ILE A 295 -7.39 10.21 -29.63
C ILE A 295 -8.37 9.09 -29.99
N GLU A 296 -9.66 9.42 -30.08
CA GLU A 296 -10.69 8.48 -30.54
C GLU A 296 -10.29 7.89 -31.90
N ASN A 297 -10.22 6.55 -31.99
CA ASN A 297 -9.86 5.87 -33.22
C ASN A 297 -10.82 6.26 -34.33
N LEU A 298 -10.31 6.96 -35.32
CA LEU A 298 -11.03 7.23 -36.56
C LEU A 298 -11.13 5.92 -37.32
N PRO A 299 -12.35 5.49 -37.74
CA PRO A 299 -12.47 4.29 -38.54
C PRO A 299 -11.62 4.44 -39.80
N ASP A 300 -10.81 3.45 -40.13
CA ASP A 300 -10.19 3.32 -41.42
C ASP A 300 -11.31 3.23 -42.47
N TYR A 301 -11.49 4.27 -43.24
CA TYR A 301 -12.35 4.17 -44.40
C TYR A 301 -11.66 3.19 -45.36
N VAL A 302 -12.19 1.98 -45.41
CA VAL A 302 -11.93 1.04 -46.49
C VAL A 302 -12.45 1.70 -47.76
N ILE A 303 -11.54 2.04 -48.70
CA ILE A 303 -11.81 2.49 -50.04
C ILE A 303 -12.41 1.33 -50.83
#